data_b9c57e71e162369b1d1e8374478c6c0a
#
_entry.id   b9c57e71e162369b1d1e8374478c6c0a
#
_cell.length_a   1.000
_cell.length_b   1.000
_cell.length_c   1.000
_cell.angle_alpha   90.00
_cell.angle_beta   90.00
_cell.angle_gamma   90.00
#
_symmetry.space_group_name_H-M   'P 1'
#
loop_
_entity.id
_entity.type
_entity.pdbx_description
1 polymer ?
#
loop_
_entity_poly.entity_id
_entity_poly.type
_entity_poly.pdbx_seq_one_letter_code
_entity_poly.pdbx_strand_id
1 'polypeptide(L)'
;MASMHYFPQKQDAGLAHARHMGGMDGMGEFAASVAHEVRQPLAAIALNADAALRWLDHDPPRLDEARAALALVASAGSHASAVLRSVHGLACKAPGSHDHFVADDAVQDLLPLLRAPLQRHAIHLETQLAPGRPLLHADPVQFRQVVLNLLMNAIEALQGTSGRPRTVLLSSRLDGGVQHFSIADNGAGIAPQAAGRLYDALYSSKPDGMGMGLAICRRIVDAHGGRLWHVPGAPHGSVFHFTLPAL
;
A
#
# COMPACT_ATOMS: atom_id res chain seq x y z
N MET A 1 25.06 62.59 7.77
CA MET A 1 23.59 62.66 7.58
C MET A 1 23.26 61.94 6.29
N ALA A 2 22.84 60.70 6.39
CA ALA A 2 22.36 59.93 5.25
C ALA A 2 21.14 59.11 5.70
N SER A 3 19.99 59.48 5.23
CA SER A 3 18.71 58.84 5.51
C SER A 3 18.63 57.48 4.86
N MET A 4 18.40 56.50 5.69
CA MET A 4 18.13 55.12 5.33
C MET A 4 16.62 54.98 5.04
N HIS A 5 16.24 54.76 3.78
CA HIS A 5 14.87 54.45 3.40
C HIS A 5 14.65 52.94 3.45
N TYR A 6 13.78 52.57 4.36
CA TYR A 6 13.21 51.24 4.56
C TYR A 6 12.12 50.99 3.53
N PHE A 7 12.24 49.94 2.72
CA PHE A 7 11.14 49.45 1.87
C PHE A 7 10.55 48.17 2.46
N PRO A 8 9.24 48.09 2.67
CA PRO A 8 8.62 46.89 3.23
C PRO A 8 8.26 45.89 2.15
N GLN A 9 8.46 44.64 2.53
CA GLN A 9 7.89 43.38 2.07
C GLN A 9 6.60 43.50 1.23
N LYS A 10 6.66 43.00 -0.01
CA LYS A 10 5.53 42.64 -0.87
C LYS A 10 5.68 41.27 -1.54
N GLN A 11 6.52 40.38 -1.03
CA GLN A 11 6.76 39.06 -1.65
C GLN A 11 6.02 37.87 -1.02
N ASP A 12 5.45 37.99 0.20
CA ASP A 12 4.85 36.85 0.89
C ASP A 12 3.40 36.53 0.48
N ALA A 13 2.66 37.50 -0.08
CA ALA A 13 1.26 37.26 -0.46
C ALA A 13 1.11 36.45 -1.75
N GLY A 14 2.07 36.53 -2.67
CA GLY A 14 2.04 35.78 -3.94
C GLY A 14 2.34 34.28 -3.79
N LEU A 15 3.26 33.96 -2.88
CA LEU A 15 3.64 32.56 -2.61
C LEU A 15 2.59 31.77 -1.84
N ALA A 16 1.84 32.44 -0.95
CA ALA A 16 0.71 31.82 -0.25
C ALA A 16 -0.47 31.55 -1.20
N HIS A 17 -0.73 32.45 -2.17
CA HIS A 17 -1.79 32.28 -3.16
C HIS A 17 -1.46 31.16 -4.17
N ALA A 18 -0.21 31.06 -4.63
CA ALA A 18 0.24 30.00 -5.53
C ALA A 18 0.21 28.59 -4.88
N ARG A 19 0.49 28.50 -3.57
CA ARG A 19 0.36 27.24 -2.82
C ARG A 19 -1.10 26.81 -2.62
N HIS A 20 -2.02 27.74 -2.53
CA HIS A 20 -3.44 27.44 -2.35
C HIS A 20 -4.11 27.04 -3.67
N MET A 21 -3.74 27.63 -4.78
CA MET A 21 -4.24 27.27 -6.12
C MET A 21 -3.69 25.92 -6.60
N GLY A 22 -2.40 25.62 -6.37
CA GLY A 22 -1.82 24.31 -6.69
C GLY A 22 -2.43 23.15 -5.88
N GLY A 23 -2.98 23.42 -4.68
CA GLY A 23 -3.66 22.41 -3.86
C GLY A 23 -5.07 22.07 -4.33
N MET A 24 -5.80 22.99 -4.94
CA MET A 24 -7.17 22.76 -5.40
C MET A 24 -7.21 22.08 -6.77
N ASP A 25 -6.32 22.42 -7.69
CA ASP A 25 -6.19 21.73 -8.98
C ASP A 25 -5.73 20.28 -8.81
N GLY A 26 -4.77 20.03 -7.91
CA GLY A 26 -4.31 18.68 -7.59
C GLY A 26 -5.38 17.81 -6.91
N MET A 27 -6.30 18.39 -6.14
CA MET A 27 -7.40 17.65 -5.51
C MET A 27 -8.45 17.22 -6.54
N GLY A 28 -8.71 18.04 -7.56
CA GLY A 28 -9.64 17.73 -8.67
C GLY A 28 -9.09 16.61 -9.56
N GLU A 29 -7.83 16.69 -9.95
CA GLU A 29 -7.14 15.63 -10.72
C GLU A 29 -7.06 14.33 -9.93
N PHE A 30 -6.77 14.41 -8.64
CA PHE A 30 -6.76 13.27 -7.74
C PHE A 30 -8.13 12.59 -7.65
N ALA A 31 -9.21 13.36 -7.43
CA ALA A 31 -10.56 12.80 -7.35
C ALA A 31 -10.99 12.17 -8.69
N ALA A 32 -10.62 12.75 -9.82
CA ALA A 32 -10.88 12.19 -11.14
C ALA A 32 -10.11 10.89 -11.39
N SER A 33 -8.84 10.81 -10.99
CA SER A 33 -8.01 9.61 -11.07
C SER A 33 -8.58 8.47 -10.23
N VAL A 34 -8.92 8.75 -8.96
CA VAL A 34 -9.56 7.77 -8.06
C VAL A 34 -10.89 7.26 -8.64
N ALA A 35 -11.75 8.17 -9.14
CA ALA A 35 -13.03 7.78 -9.73
C ALA A 35 -12.83 6.91 -10.97
N HIS A 36 -11.81 7.17 -11.77
CA HIS A 36 -11.45 6.34 -12.92
C HIS A 36 -10.99 4.95 -12.49
N GLU A 37 -10.09 4.86 -11.52
CA GLU A 37 -9.54 3.59 -11.05
C GLU A 37 -10.52 2.72 -10.25
N VAL A 38 -11.52 3.30 -9.60
CA VAL A 38 -12.64 2.54 -9.01
C VAL A 38 -13.58 2.03 -10.10
N ARG A 39 -13.82 2.83 -11.14
CA ARG A 39 -14.74 2.47 -12.23
C ARG A 39 -14.22 1.27 -13.04
N GLN A 40 -12.91 1.17 -13.27
CA GLN A 40 -12.31 0.09 -14.05
C GLN A 40 -12.60 -1.31 -13.46
N PRO A 41 -12.27 -1.63 -12.20
CA PRO A 41 -12.56 -2.94 -11.64
C PRO A 41 -14.06 -3.20 -11.50
N LEU A 42 -14.89 -2.18 -11.26
CA LEU A 42 -16.35 -2.35 -11.24
C LEU A 42 -16.90 -2.73 -12.61
N ALA A 43 -16.40 -2.12 -13.69
CA ALA A 43 -16.77 -2.50 -15.06
C ALA A 43 -16.29 -3.92 -15.38
N ALA A 44 -15.09 -4.31 -14.96
CA ALA A 44 -14.60 -5.67 -15.13
C ALA A 44 -15.43 -6.72 -14.38
N ILE A 45 -15.90 -6.40 -13.15
CA ILE A 45 -16.83 -7.24 -12.39
C ILE A 45 -18.10 -7.47 -13.20
N ALA A 46 -18.76 -6.39 -13.66
CA ALA A 46 -20.01 -6.48 -14.39
C ALA A 46 -19.84 -7.30 -15.69
N LEU A 47 -18.82 -6.98 -16.50
CA LEU A 47 -18.56 -7.66 -17.76
C LEU A 47 -18.30 -9.17 -17.59
N ASN A 48 -17.47 -9.55 -16.61
CA ASN A 48 -17.14 -10.94 -16.38
C ASN A 48 -18.27 -11.72 -15.70
N ALA A 49 -19.09 -11.06 -14.87
CA ALA A 49 -20.32 -11.68 -14.33
C ALA A 49 -21.32 -12.00 -15.44
N ASP A 50 -21.55 -11.06 -16.37
CA ASP A 50 -22.39 -11.30 -17.56
C ASP A 50 -21.82 -12.41 -18.46
N ALA A 51 -20.51 -12.46 -18.62
CA ALA A 51 -19.86 -13.53 -19.37
C ALA A 51 -20.07 -14.89 -18.68
N ALA A 52 -19.92 -14.96 -17.35
CA ALA A 52 -20.15 -16.20 -16.61
C ALA A 52 -21.58 -16.71 -16.76
N LEU A 53 -22.57 -15.80 -16.66
CA LEU A 53 -23.98 -16.14 -16.87
C LEU A 53 -24.21 -16.71 -18.28
N ARG A 54 -23.70 -16.05 -19.34
CA ARG A 54 -23.82 -16.56 -20.72
C ARG A 54 -23.21 -17.94 -20.89
N TRP A 55 -22.05 -18.24 -20.28
CA TRP A 55 -21.44 -19.55 -20.34
C TRP A 55 -22.24 -20.62 -19.63
N LEU A 56 -22.95 -20.27 -18.54
CA LEU A 56 -23.86 -21.18 -17.82
C LEU A 56 -25.17 -21.43 -18.59
N ASP A 57 -25.63 -20.48 -19.41
CA ASP A 57 -26.85 -20.58 -20.19
C ASP A 57 -26.65 -21.40 -21.52
N HIS A 58 -25.42 -21.84 -21.80
CA HIS A 58 -25.20 -22.77 -22.95
C HIS A 58 -25.79 -24.17 -22.68
N ASP A 59 -26.17 -24.83 -23.72
CA ASP A 59 -26.62 -26.23 -23.69
C ASP A 59 -25.63 -27.11 -24.50
N PRO A 60 -24.79 -27.95 -23.85
CA PRO A 60 -24.58 -28.06 -22.41
C PRO A 60 -23.83 -26.87 -21.81
N PRO A 61 -24.02 -26.56 -20.48
CA PRO A 61 -23.34 -25.48 -19.83
C PRO A 61 -21.82 -25.57 -19.87
N ARG A 62 -21.14 -24.46 -20.16
CA ARG A 62 -19.67 -24.37 -20.23
C ARG A 62 -19.09 -23.97 -18.88
N LEU A 63 -18.92 -24.97 -18.00
CA LEU A 63 -18.55 -24.74 -16.61
C LEU A 63 -17.13 -24.17 -16.41
N ASP A 64 -16.18 -24.57 -17.25
CA ASP A 64 -14.79 -24.11 -17.08
C ASP A 64 -14.61 -22.65 -17.50
N GLU A 65 -15.29 -22.24 -18.58
CA GLU A 65 -15.33 -20.83 -19.02
C GLU A 65 -16.07 -19.96 -17.99
N ALA A 66 -17.18 -20.45 -17.42
CA ALA A 66 -17.89 -19.75 -16.36
C ALA A 66 -17.03 -19.58 -15.09
N ARG A 67 -16.29 -20.63 -14.69
CA ARG A 67 -15.34 -20.54 -13.57
C ARG A 67 -14.20 -19.57 -13.84
N ALA A 68 -13.66 -19.55 -15.06
CA ALA A 68 -12.62 -18.60 -15.45
C ALA A 68 -13.13 -17.14 -15.34
N ALA A 69 -14.34 -16.87 -15.84
CA ALA A 69 -14.97 -15.57 -15.75
C ALA A 69 -15.22 -15.15 -14.28
N LEU A 70 -15.73 -16.06 -13.42
CA LEU A 70 -15.90 -15.80 -11.99
C LEU A 70 -14.58 -15.57 -11.25
N ALA A 71 -13.50 -16.21 -11.66
CA ALA A 71 -12.17 -15.93 -11.11
C ALA A 71 -11.70 -14.49 -11.42
N LEU A 72 -12.03 -13.97 -12.62
CA LEU A 72 -11.77 -12.58 -12.98
C LEU A 72 -12.66 -11.61 -12.17
N VAL A 73 -13.92 -11.95 -11.88
CA VAL A 73 -14.78 -11.18 -10.98
C VAL A 73 -14.16 -11.07 -9.59
N ALA A 74 -13.70 -12.18 -9.02
CA ALA A 74 -13.04 -12.20 -7.72
C ALA A 74 -11.74 -11.35 -7.68
N SER A 75 -10.96 -11.42 -8.76
CA SER A 75 -9.74 -10.61 -8.92
C SER A 75 -10.06 -9.12 -8.99
N ALA A 76 -11.03 -8.73 -9.81
CA ALA A 76 -11.45 -7.33 -9.94
C ALA A 76 -12.06 -6.79 -8.63
N GLY A 77 -12.81 -7.61 -7.88
CA GLY A 77 -13.31 -7.25 -6.55
C GLY A 77 -12.19 -6.98 -5.54
N SER A 78 -11.14 -7.79 -5.57
CA SER A 78 -9.94 -7.59 -4.75
C SER A 78 -9.22 -6.29 -5.11
N HIS A 79 -9.12 -5.97 -6.40
CA HIS A 79 -8.55 -4.72 -6.89
C HIS A 79 -9.38 -3.51 -6.44
N ALA A 80 -10.70 -3.50 -6.64
CA ALA A 80 -11.59 -2.44 -6.18
C ALA A 80 -11.43 -2.18 -4.67
N SER A 81 -11.34 -3.24 -3.87
CA SER A 81 -11.12 -3.15 -2.44
C SER A 81 -9.77 -2.53 -2.09
N ALA A 82 -8.70 -2.81 -2.86
CA ALA A 82 -7.39 -2.20 -2.67
C ALA A 82 -7.43 -0.69 -2.98
N VAL A 83 -8.09 -0.29 -4.07
CA VAL A 83 -8.31 1.12 -4.44
C VAL A 83 -9.04 1.86 -3.33
N LEU A 84 -10.16 1.32 -2.84
CA LEU A 84 -10.95 1.94 -1.77
C LEU A 84 -10.16 2.08 -0.47
N ARG A 85 -9.36 1.08 -0.08
CA ARG A 85 -8.48 1.19 1.10
C ARG A 85 -7.45 2.31 0.93
N SER A 86 -6.87 2.44 -0.26
CA SER A 86 -5.91 3.50 -0.57
C SER A 86 -6.53 4.88 -0.44
N VAL A 87 -7.73 5.08 -0.97
CA VAL A 87 -8.48 6.35 -0.88
C VAL A 87 -8.87 6.67 0.56
N HIS A 88 -9.37 5.67 1.29
CA HIS A 88 -9.75 5.85 2.70
C HIS A 88 -8.54 6.28 3.55
N GLY A 89 -7.37 5.67 3.34
CA GLY A 89 -6.14 6.06 4.01
C GLY A 89 -5.68 7.48 3.70
N LEU A 90 -6.04 8.05 2.53
CA LEU A 90 -5.76 9.45 2.20
C LEU A 90 -6.78 10.41 2.79
N ALA A 91 -8.05 10.00 2.91
CA ALA A 91 -9.13 10.82 3.43
C ALA A 91 -9.11 10.97 4.95
N CYS A 92 -8.60 9.98 5.68
CA CYS A 92 -8.47 10.05 7.14
C CYS A 92 -7.39 11.05 7.54
N LYS A 93 -7.79 12.31 7.77
CA LYS A 93 -6.95 13.40 8.27
C LYS A 93 -6.71 13.38 9.78
N ALA A 94 -7.56 12.68 10.53
CA ALA A 94 -7.40 12.55 11.98
C ALA A 94 -6.56 11.31 12.28
N PRO A 95 -5.59 11.38 13.21
CA PRO A 95 -5.11 10.16 13.85
C PRO A 95 -6.35 9.47 14.42
N GLY A 96 -6.56 8.20 14.03
CA GLY A 96 -7.56 7.35 14.67
C GLY A 96 -7.29 7.29 16.17
N SER A 97 -8.17 6.67 16.94
CA SER A 97 -7.91 6.48 18.37
C SER A 97 -6.59 5.72 18.51
N HIS A 98 -5.61 6.34 19.17
CA HIS A 98 -4.39 5.64 19.55
C HIS A 98 -4.76 4.68 20.68
N ASP A 99 -4.68 3.40 20.40
CA ASP A 99 -4.92 2.34 21.35
C ASP A 99 -3.60 1.60 21.67
N HIS A 100 -3.60 0.95 22.83
CA HIS A 100 -2.52 0.03 23.18
C HIS A 100 -2.89 -1.36 22.68
N PHE A 101 -2.12 -1.88 21.75
CA PHE A 101 -2.35 -3.21 21.20
C PHE A 101 -1.05 -3.98 20.98
N VAL A 102 -1.16 -5.30 20.97
CA VAL A 102 -0.03 -6.19 20.63
C VAL A 102 0.11 -6.23 19.10
N ALA A 103 1.26 -5.78 18.60
CA ALA A 103 1.52 -5.74 17.15
C ALA A 103 1.41 -7.12 16.49
N ASP A 104 1.88 -8.15 17.18
CA ASP A 104 1.88 -9.52 16.66
C ASP A 104 0.46 -10.05 16.45
N ASP A 105 -0.49 -9.73 17.35
CA ASP A 105 -1.88 -10.12 17.18
C ASP A 105 -2.49 -9.44 15.94
N ALA A 106 -2.23 -8.14 15.78
CA ALA A 106 -2.68 -7.41 14.60
C ALA A 106 -2.10 -7.95 13.28
N VAL A 107 -0.86 -8.47 13.30
CA VAL A 107 -0.26 -9.18 12.17
C VAL A 107 -0.95 -10.52 11.93
N GLN A 108 -1.17 -11.31 12.99
CA GLN A 108 -1.83 -12.63 12.88
C GLN A 108 -3.25 -12.51 12.28
N ASP A 109 -3.99 -11.46 12.64
CA ASP A 109 -5.32 -11.16 12.09
C ASP A 109 -5.30 -10.93 10.56
N LEU A 110 -4.17 -10.53 9.99
CA LEU A 110 -4.02 -10.31 8.55
C LEU A 110 -3.71 -11.58 7.76
N LEU A 111 -3.10 -12.59 8.37
CA LEU A 111 -2.65 -13.79 7.65
C LEU A 111 -3.78 -14.53 6.90
N PRO A 112 -5.00 -14.66 7.46
CA PRO A 112 -6.11 -15.26 6.74
C PRO A 112 -6.47 -14.54 5.44
N LEU A 113 -6.34 -13.21 5.40
CA LEU A 113 -6.66 -12.39 4.22
C LEU A 113 -5.64 -12.59 3.08
N LEU A 114 -4.42 -13.02 3.42
CA LEU A 114 -3.32 -13.22 2.48
C LEU A 114 -3.28 -14.65 1.91
N ARG A 115 -4.03 -15.61 2.48
CA ARG A 115 -3.99 -17.01 2.05
C ARG A 115 -4.27 -17.19 0.55
N ALA A 116 -5.34 -16.58 0.05
CA ALA A 116 -5.73 -16.74 -1.35
C ALA A 116 -4.68 -16.15 -2.33
N PRO A 117 -4.19 -14.90 -2.17
CA PRO A 117 -3.13 -14.38 -3.03
C PRO A 117 -1.82 -15.15 -2.92
N LEU A 118 -1.41 -15.59 -1.73
CA LEU A 118 -0.19 -16.38 -1.53
C LEU A 118 -0.27 -17.72 -2.26
N GLN A 119 -1.38 -18.45 -2.11
CA GLN A 119 -1.61 -19.73 -2.78
C GLN A 119 -1.67 -19.58 -4.29
N ARG A 120 -2.39 -18.58 -4.80
CA ARG A 120 -2.52 -18.30 -6.25
C ARG A 120 -1.17 -18.11 -6.93
N HIS A 121 -0.21 -17.49 -6.25
CA HIS A 121 1.11 -17.19 -6.79
C HIS A 121 2.21 -18.12 -6.29
N ALA A 122 1.86 -19.21 -5.57
CA ALA A 122 2.79 -20.16 -4.97
C ALA A 122 3.91 -19.46 -4.16
N ILE A 123 3.52 -18.51 -3.29
CA ILE A 123 4.42 -17.74 -2.45
C ILE A 123 4.42 -18.32 -1.03
N HIS A 124 5.61 -18.55 -0.48
CA HIS A 124 5.81 -18.92 0.91
C HIS A 124 5.98 -17.66 1.76
N LEU A 125 5.09 -17.45 2.72
CA LEU A 125 5.19 -16.39 3.73
C LEU A 125 5.72 -16.98 5.04
N GLU A 126 6.84 -16.47 5.51
CA GLU A 126 7.42 -16.75 6.82
C GLU A 126 7.23 -15.55 7.75
N THR A 127 6.95 -15.81 9.03
CA THR A 127 6.82 -14.77 10.05
C THR A 127 7.80 -15.03 11.20
N GLN A 128 8.62 -14.02 11.55
CA GLN A 128 9.58 -14.03 12.65
C GLN A 128 9.31 -12.81 13.53
N LEU A 129 8.39 -12.94 14.49
CA LEU A 129 7.95 -11.84 15.33
C LEU A 129 8.77 -11.74 16.62
N ALA A 130 8.86 -10.54 17.18
CA ALA A 130 9.67 -10.25 18.36
C ALA A 130 9.19 -11.03 19.59
N PRO A 131 10.08 -11.60 20.39
CA PRO A 131 9.68 -12.18 21.65
C PRO A 131 9.13 -11.12 22.60
N GLY A 132 8.22 -11.52 23.51
CA GLY A 132 7.70 -10.64 24.57
C GLY A 132 6.45 -9.83 24.18
N ARG A 133 5.95 -9.94 22.95
CA ARG A 133 4.69 -9.33 22.50
C ARG A 133 4.59 -7.83 22.86
N PRO A 134 5.49 -6.98 22.34
CA PRO A 134 5.52 -5.57 22.70
C PRO A 134 4.22 -4.87 22.34
N LEU A 135 3.79 -3.94 23.22
CA LEU A 135 2.65 -3.09 23.02
C LEU A 135 3.06 -1.89 22.16
N LEU A 136 2.26 -1.59 21.14
CA LEU A 136 2.34 -0.33 20.39
C LEU A 136 1.28 0.65 20.92
N HIS A 137 1.62 1.93 20.87
CA HIS A 137 0.66 3.02 21.03
C HIS A 137 0.40 3.66 19.67
N ALA A 138 -0.57 3.13 18.94
CA ALA A 138 -0.87 3.54 17.57
C ALA A 138 -2.33 3.22 17.22
N ASP A 139 -2.78 3.66 16.05
CA ASP A 139 -4.05 3.23 15.49
C ASP A 139 -3.91 1.80 14.91
N PRO A 140 -4.59 0.79 15.47
CA PRO A 140 -4.47 -0.60 15.00
C PRO A 140 -5.01 -0.82 13.59
N VAL A 141 -5.93 0.02 13.10
CA VAL A 141 -6.44 -0.06 11.73
C VAL A 141 -5.39 0.45 10.75
N GLN A 142 -4.77 1.59 11.07
CA GLN A 142 -3.71 2.17 10.24
C GLN A 142 -2.45 1.30 10.27
N PHE A 143 -2.09 0.71 11.40
CA PHE A 143 -1.01 -0.27 11.49
C PHE A 143 -1.26 -1.46 10.55
N ARG A 144 -2.43 -2.09 10.63
CA ARG A 144 -2.82 -3.19 9.72
C ARG A 144 -2.79 -2.77 8.26
N GLN A 145 -3.17 -1.54 7.95
CA GLN A 145 -3.10 -0.99 6.59
C GLN A 145 -1.65 -0.90 6.07
N VAL A 146 -0.70 -0.43 6.90
CA VAL A 146 0.73 -0.40 6.52
C VAL A 146 1.24 -1.79 6.23
N VAL A 147 1.03 -2.74 7.16
CA VAL A 147 1.50 -4.12 7.01
C VAL A 147 0.90 -4.78 5.76
N LEU A 148 -0.41 -4.64 5.56
CA LEU A 148 -1.10 -5.21 4.40
C LEU A 148 -0.60 -4.62 3.08
N ASN A 149 -0.43 -3.31 2.99
CA ASN A 149 0.08 -2.66 1.78
C ASN A 149 1.49 -3.13 1.44
N LEU A 150 2.38 -3.24 2.43
CA LEU A 150 3.75 -3.72 2.20
C LEU A 150 3.79 -5.20 1.81
N LEU A 151 2.95 -6.05 2.42
CA LEU A 151 2.84 -7.47 2.05
C LEU A 151 2.26 -7.64 0.65
N MET A 152 1.25 -6.87 0.27
CA MET A 152 0.70 -6.90 -1.09
C MET A 152 1.74 -6.45 -2.12
N ASN A 153 2.53 -5.42 -1.83
CA ASN A 153 3.63 -4.99 -2.69
C ASN A 153 4.68 -6.11 -2.90
N ALA A 154 5.02 -6.84 -1.83
CA ALA A 154 5.93 -7.98 -1.89
C ALA A 154 5.35 -9.13 -2.75
N ILE A 155 4.07 -9.48 -2.57
CA ILE A 155 3.37 -10.49 -3.36
C ILE A 155 3.39 -10.11 -4.85
N GLU A 156 3.10 -8.86 -5.18
CA GLU A 156 3.10 -8.37 -6.55
C GLU A 156 4.51 -8.37 -7.19
N ALA A 157 5.55 -8.01 -6.42
CA ALA A 157 6.94 -8.05 -6.88
C ALA A 157 7.41 -9.47 -7.24
N LEU A 158 6.75 -10.49 -6.69
CA LEU A 158 7.05 -11.89 -6.91
C LEU A 158 6.31 -12.52 -8.11
N GLN A 159 5.27 -11.87 -8.66
CA GLN A 159 4.47 -12.45 -9.74
C GLN A 159 5.29 -12.77 -11.00
N GLY A 160 6.28 -11.93 -11.33
CA GLY A 160 7.20 -12.13 -12.46
C GLY A 160 8.42 -13.00 -12.16
N THR A 161 8.58 -13.47 -10.91
CA THR A 161 9.75 -14.25 -10.51
C THR A 161 9.64 -15.70 -11.00
N SER A 162 10.67 -16.19 -11.69
CA SER A 162 10.80 -17.57 -12.16
C SER A 162 12.16 -18.16 -11.80
N GLY A 163 12.27 -19.48 -11.82
CA GLY A 163 13.55 -20.19 -11.59
C GLY A 163 13.99 -20.28 -10.12
N ARG A 164 13.21 -19.76 -9.16
CA ARG A 164 13.47 -19.87 -7.72
C ARG A 164 12.18 -19.88 -6.90
N PRO A 165 12.20 -20.44 -5.67
CA PRO A 165 11.07 -20.32 -4.75
C PRO A 165 10.73 -18.85 -4.48
N ARG A 166 9.44 -18.53 -4.44
CA ARG A 166 8.93 -17.20 -4.12
C ARG A 166 8.72 -17.10 -2.62
N THR A 167 9.43 -16.20 -1.96
CA THR A 167 9.40 -16.08 -0.50
C THR A 167 9.18 -14.64 -0.07
N VAL A 168 8.37 -14.48 0.98
CA VAL A 168 8.23 -13.23 1.74
C VAL A 168 8.54 -13.54 3.19
N LEU A 169 9.37 -12.73 3.82
CA LEU A 169 9.65 -12.78 5.25
C LEU A 169 9.13 -11.51 5.90
N LEU A 170 8.18 -11.66 6.82
CA LEU A 170 7.77 -10.61 7.74
C LEU A 170 8.48 -10.82 9.07
N SER A 171 9.28 -9.88 9.50
CA SER A 171 9.92 -9.95 10.80
C SER A 171 9.70 -8.69 11.64
N SER A 172 9.77 -8.85 12.95
CA SER A 172 9.77 -7.74 13.89
C SER A 172 10.82 -7.91 14.98
N ARG A 173 11.30 -6.80 15.53
CA ARG A 173 12.20 -6.78 16.70
C ARG A 173 11.94 -5.54 17.54
N LEU A 174 12.11 -5.66 18.83
CA LEU A 174 12.09 -4.54 19.77
C LEU A 174 13.52 -4.08 20.04
N ASP A 175 13.79 -2.81 19.92
CA ASP A 175 15.11 -2.21 20.18
C ASP A 175 14.93 -0.81 20.78
N GLY A 176 15.40 -0.63 22.03
CA GLY A 176 15.41 0.68 22.70
C GLY A 176 14.04 1.37 22.81
N GLY A 177 12.94 0.62 23.00
CA GLY A 177 11.59 1.19 23.04
C GLY A 177 11.00 1.52 21.68
N VAL A 178 11.62 1.03 20.60
CA VAL A 178 11.13 1.14 19.23
C VAL A 178 10.90 -0.24 18.65
N GLN A 179 9.70 -0.48 18.15
CA GLN A 179 9.38 -1.70 17.42
C GLN A 179 9.75 -1.53 15.96
N HIS A 180 10.66 -2.36 15.48
CA HIS A 180 11.06 -2.47 14.08
C HIS A 180 10.28 -3.58 13.40
N PHE A 181 9.78 -3.30 12.21
CA PHE A 181 9.20 -4.29 11.30
C PHE A 181 9.98 -4.31 10.00
N SER A 182 10.11 -5.48 9.39
CA SER A 182 10.64 -5.62 8.05
C SER A 182 9.84 -6.61 7.22
N ILE A 183 9.59 -6.26 5.97
CA ILE A 183 8.99 -7.12 4.96
C ILE A 183 10.01 -7.27 3.83
N ALA A 184 10.57 -8.48 3.71
CA ALA A 184 11.54 -8.83 2.71
C ALA A 184 10.91 -9.75 1.66
N ASP A 185 11.09 -9.44 0.40
CA ASP A 185 10.76 -10.30 -0.73
C ASP A 185 12.03 -10.68 -1.50
N ASN A 186 11.99 -11.79 -2.22
CA ASN A 186 13.05 -12.19 -3.14
C ASN A 186 12.65 -11.99 -4.61
N GLY A 187 11.84 -10.97 -4.89
CA GLY A 187 11.35 -10.62 -6.22
C GLY A 187 12.36 -9.94 -7.13
N ALA A 188 11.87 -9.13 -8.06
CA ALA A 188 12.71 -8.41 -9.01
C ALA A 188 13.53 -7.27 -8.39
N GLY A 189 13.14 -6.81 -7.18
CA GLY A 189 13.74 -5.63 -6.57
C GLY A 189 13.26 -4.32 -7.19
N ILE A 190 13.85 -3.21 -6.73
CA ILE A 190 13.51 -1.86 -7.16
C ILE A 190 14.74 -1.27 -7.86
N ALA A 191 14.53 -0.73 -9.07
CA ALA A 191 15.59 -0.09 -9.84
C ALA A 191 16.12 1.14 -9.09
N PRO A 192 17.44 1.37 -9.07
CA PRO A 192 18.05 2.51 -8.34
C PRO A 192 17.42 3.87 -8.70
N GLN A 193 17.03 4.06 -9.97
CA GLN A 193 16.40 5.28 -10.46
C GLN A 193 15.01 5.52 -9.87
N ALA A 194 14.32 4.44 -9.49
CA ALA A 194 12.99 4.50 -8.88
C ALA A 194 13.06 4.75 -7.36
N ALA A 195 14.18 4.42 -6.70
CA ALA A 195 14.31 4.44 -5.25
C ALA A 195 14.01 5.81 -4.63
N GLY A 196 14.41 6.90 -5.28
CA GLY A 196 14.17 8.28 -4.80
C GLY A 196 12.71 8.72 -4.87
N ARG A 197 11.88 8.04 -5.69
CA ARG A 197 10.48 8.40 -5.95
C ARG A 197 9.47 7.42 -5.39
N LEU A 198 9.92 6.37 -4.67
CA LEU A 198 9.06 5.30 -4.15
C LEU A 198 7.88 5.79 -3.30
N TYR A 199 8.07 6.91 -2.62
CA TYR A 199 7.09 7.47 -1.70
C TYR A 199 6.35 8.69 -2.29
N ASP A 200 6.61 9.04 -3.54
CA ASP A 200 5.87 10.09 -4.23
C ASP A 200 4.45 9.59 -4.53
N ALA A 201 3.45 10.41 -4.22
CA ALA A 201 2.07 10.08 -4.55
C ALA A 201 1.91 9.97 -6.07
N LEU A 202 1.13 8.99 -6.52
CA LEU A 202 0.87 8.69 -7.94
C LEU A 202 2.09 8.18 -8.73
N TYR A 203 3.21 7.90 -8.06
CA TYR A 203 4.33 7.23 -8.70
C TYR A 203 4.19 5.72 -8.61
N SER A 204 4.08 5.06 -9.75
CA SER A 204 4.07 3.60 -9.87
C SER A 204 4.98 3.16 -10.99
N SER A 205 5.75 2.10 -10.77
CA SER A 205 6.48 1.38 -11.82
C SER A 205 5.62 0.31 -12.51
N LYS A 206 4.36 0.15 -12.08
CA LYS A 206 3.40 -0.86 -12.56
C LYS A 206 2.34 -0.19 -13.42
N PRO A 207 1.93 -0.80 -14.56
CA PRO A 207 0.92 -0.22 -15.44
C PRO A 207 -0.46 -0.05 -14.77
N ASP A 208 -0.81 -0.94 -13.83
CA ASP A 208 -2.12 -0.93 -13.16
C ASP A 208 -2.05 -0.43 -11.70
N GLY A 209 -0.93 0.15 -11.29
CA GLY A 209 -0.73 0.60 -9.91
C GLY A 209 -0.95 2.10 -9.74
N MET A 210 -1.83 2.51 -8.80
CA MET A 210 -2.06 3.93 -8.46
C MET A 210 -0.85 4.67 -7.91
N GLY A 211 0.22 3.98 -7.49
CA GLY A 211 1.37 4.62 -6.88
C GLY A 211 1.08 5.30 -5.53
N MET A 212 -0.04 4.96 -4.88
CA MET A 212 -0.44 5.59 -3.60
C MET A 212 -0.10 4.77 -2.37
N GLY A 213 0.09 3.45 -2.50
CA GLY A 213 0.25 2.55 -1.35
C GLY A 213 1.42 2.92 -0.43
N LEU A 214 2.60 3.17 -1.00
CA LEU A 214 3.80 3.53 -0.23
C LEU A 214 3.74 4.96 0.32
N ALA A 215 3.13 5.89 -0.39
CA ALA A 215 2.89 7.26 0.10
C ALA A 215 1.97 7.26 1.32
N ILE A 216 0.92 6.43 1.30
CA ILE A 216 0.01 6.23 2.45
C ILE A 216 0.75 5.58 3.61
N CYS A 217 1.53 4.52 3.37
CA CYS A 217 2.33 3.88 4.43
C CYS A 217 3.25 4.89 5.10
N ARG A 218 3.96 5.71 4.33
CA ARG A 218 4.85 6.73 4.86
C ARG A 218 4.10 7.73 5.73
N ARG A 219 2.98 8.26 5.24
CA ARG A 219 2.16 9.22 5.99
C ARG A 219 1.64 8.63 7.31
N ILE A 220 1.18 7.38 7.30
CA ILE A 220 0.72 6.70 8.52
C ILE A 220 1.88 6.54 9.50
N VAL A 221 3.02 6.00 9.05
CA VAL A 221 4.18 5.76 9.90
C VAL A 221 4.73 7.06 10.48
N ASP A 222 4.86 8.12 9.67
CA ASP A 222 5.31 9.45 10.10
C ASP A 222 4.33 10.06 11.13
N ALA A 223 3.01 9.91 10.94
CA ALA A 223 1.99 10.38 11.87
C ALA A 223 2.05 9.69 13.25
N HIS A 224 2.60 8.48 13.32
CA HIS A 224 2.80 7.73 14.55
C HIS A 224 4.23 7.88 15.12
N GLY A 225 5.00 8.87 14.63
CA GLY A 225 6.36 9.13 15.11
C GLY A 225 7.39 8.07 14.70
N GLY A 226 7.06 7.25 13.70
CA GLY A 226 7.93 6.23 13.16
C GLY A 226 8.73 6.69 11.92
N ARG A 227 9.35 5.73 11.24
CA ARG A 227 10.08 5.93 9.99
C ARG A 227 9.84 4.76 9.06
N LEU A 228 9.64 5.02 7.76
CA LEU A 228 9.55 4.02 6.69
C LEU A 228 10.72 4.20 5.72
N TRP A 229 11.42 3.10 5.38
CA TRP A 229 12.50 3.13 4.38
C TRP A 229 12.60 1.79 3.65
N HIS A 230 13.33 1.80 2.56
CA HIS A 230 13.60 0.65 1.71
C HIS A 230 15.11 0.41 1.63
N VAL A 231 15.51 -0.86 1.55
CA VAL A 231 16.85 -1.29 1.15
C VAL A 231 16.75 -2.41 0.10
N PRO A 232 17.71 -2.50 -0.83
CA PRO A 232 17.77 -3.63 -1.76
C PRO A 232 17.93 -4.96 -1.01
N GLY A 233 17.19 -5.98 -1.44
CA GLY A 233 17.35 -7.35 -0.95
C GLY A 233 18.62 -8.01 -1.52
N ALA A 234 19.25 -8.89 -0.76
CA ALA A 234 20.40 -9.65 -1.20
C ALA A 234 20.07 -11.15 -1.22
N PRO A 235 20.40 -11.87 -2.32
CA PRO A 235 20.96 -11.40 -3.58
C PRO A 235 19.94 -10.77 -4.54
N HIS A 236 18.63 -10.79 -4.22
CA HIS A 236 17.53 -10.29 -5.02
C HIS A 236 16.43 -9.72 -4.15
N GLY A 237 15.53 -8.92 -4.75
CA GLY A 237 14.32 -8.45 -4.12
C GLY A 237 14.46 -7.13 -3.39
N SER A 238 13.55 -6.90 -2.46
CA SER A 238 13.45 -5.67 -1.69
C SER A 238 13.17 -5.94 -0.23
N VAL A 239 13.65 -5.07 0.65
CA VAL A 239 13.27 -5.07 2.06
C VAL A 239 12.71 -3.70 2.42
N PHE A 240 11.45 -3.68 2.80
CA PHE A 240 10.82 -2.50 3.40
C PHE A 240 10.89 -2.60 4.92
N HIS A 241 11.36 -1.53 5.53
CA HIS A 241 11.43 -1.41 6.97
C HIS A 241 10.54 -0.28 7.44
N PHE A 242 9.88 -0.47 8.57
CA PHE A 242 9.28 0.65 9.29
C PHE A 242 9.43 0.48 10.80
N THR A 243 9.35 1.60 11.51
CA THR A 243 9.43 1.63 12.96
C THR A 243 8.21 2.32 13.54
N LEU A 244 7.83 1.90 14.75
CA LEU A 244 6.85 2.61 15.57
C LEU A 244 7.34 2.64 17.01
N PRO A 245 7.01 3.70 17.81
CA PRO A 245 7.28 3.71 19.24
C PRO A 245 6.56 2.56 19.93
N ALA A 246 7.27 1.85 20.81
CA ALA A 246 6.74 0.80 21.67
C ALA A 246 6.73 1.27 23.14
N LEU A 247 5.91 0.61 23.96
CA LEU A 247 5.81 0.86 25.39
C LEU A 247 6.72 -0.10 26.17
#